data_f24c2d0824b49159ed4677663b6f9a01
#
_entry.id   f24c2d0824b49159ed4677663b6f9a01
#
_cell.length_a   1.000
_cell.length_b   1.000
_cell.length_c   1.000
_cell.angle_alpha   90.00
_cell.angle_beta   90.00
_cell.angle_gamma   90.00
#
_symmetry.space_group_name_H-M   'P 1'
#
loop_
_entity.id
_entity.type
_entity.pdbx_description
1 polymer ?
#
loop_
_entity_poly.entity_id
_entity_poly.type
_entity_poly.pdbx_seq_one_letter_code
_entity_poly.pdbx_strand_id
1 'polypeptide(L)'
;MGVAIPNMLSYLIHGNFHETVPGLDAFPEEDRPPVWIPFQTYHIMVAIGMFNIALTLFAGFMWWRGAIFRMRWLLWVFVFAVAGPYIANQFGWVAAEVGRQPWIVYGLLRTSEGLSEAVVAEQVAGSLLMFTLMYVLLLAVWLYVLNEKIQAGPEEPDWDAPGPDQPGFFAAAARRTDHTSGYSLTSAHDGQDGGTANGGGKEE
;
A
#
# COMPACT_ATOMS: atom_id res chain seq x y z
N MET A 1 7.29 14.98 31.03
CA MET A 1 8.19 14.06 31.73
C MET A 1 8.54 12.93 30.76
N GLY A 2 9.83 12.72 30.52
CA GLY A 2 10.29 11.63 29.67
C GLY A 2 11.15 10.66 30.49
N VAL A 3 11.09 9.37 30.15
CA VAL A 3 11.99 8.36 30.70
C VAL A 3 13.18 8.26 29.76
N ALA A 4 14.35 8.67 30.21
CA ALA A 4 15.60 8.57 29.48
C ALA A 4 16.32 7.26 29.83
N ILE A 5 16.64 6.47 28.82
CA ILE A 5 17.52 5.31 28.98
C ILE A 5 18.90 5.73 28.46
N PRO A 6 19.90 5.89 29.35
CA PRO A 6 21.23 6.33 28.95
C PRO A 6 21.82 5.42 27.88
N ASN A 7 22.50 6.01 26.88
CA ASN A 7 23.22 5.33 25.80
C ASN A 7 22.39 4.41 24.87
N MET A 8 21.06 4.35 25.06
CA MET A 8 20.20 3.51 24.23
C MET A 8 20.19 3.96 22.76
N LEU A 9 20.24 5.28 22.50
CA LEU A 9 20.30 5.83 21.15
C LEU A 9 21.61 5.42 20.46
N SER A 10 22.74 5.50 21.15
CA SER A 10 24.03 5.06 20.64
C SER A 10 24.01 3.57 20.25
N TYR A 11 23.43 2.73 21.10
CA TYR A 11 23.28 1.31 20.82
C TYR A 11 22.38 1.04 19.62
N LEU A 12 21.26 1.77 19.46
CA LEU A 12 20.32 1.59 18.34
C LEU A 12 20.93 1.99 17.00
N ILE A 13 21.81 3.01 16.97
CA ILE A 13 22.39 3.52 15.73
C ILE A 13 23.69 2.78 15.37
N HIS A 14 24.57 2.57 16.35
CA HIS A 14 25.94 2.07 16.12
C HIS A 14 26.15 0.64 16.62
N GLY A 15 25.18 0.03 17.33
CA GLY A 15 25.37 -1.26 17.98
C GLY A 15 26.35 -1.20 19.19
N ASN A 16 26.75 -0.02 19.59
CA ASN A 16 27.72 0.24 20.66
C ASN A 16 27.21 1.32 21.62
N PHE A 17 27.32 1.09 22.93
CA PHE A 17 26.80 2.02 23.96
C PHE A 17 27.68 3.28 24.17
N HIS A 18 28.89 3.30 23.61
CA HIS A 18 29.87 4.36 23.88
C HIS A 18 30.07 5.35 22.73
N GLU A 19 29.48 5.10 21.60
CA GLU A 19 29.63 5.97 20.42
C GLU A 19 28.74 7.23 20.55
N THR A 20 29.33 8.38 20.20
CA THR A 20 28.63 9.66 20.34
C THR A 20 27.74 9.89 19.13
N VAL A 21 26.45 10.12 19.39
CA VAL A 21 25.50 10.51 18.33
C VAL A 21 25.45 12.02 18.27
N PRO A 22 25.81 12.66 17.12
CA PRO A 22 25.75 14.11 16.99
C PRO A 22 24.28 14.56 17.06
N GLY A 23 24.00 15.55 17.89
CA GLY A 23 22.71 16.23 17.93
C GLY A 23 22.57 17.27 16.83
N LEU A 24 21.35 17.81 16.66
CA LEU A 24 21.11 18.91 15.72
C LEU A 24 21.95 20.15 16.01
N ASP A 25 22.38 20.32 17.26
CA ASP A 25 23.25 21.43 17.69
C ASP A 25 24.64 21.41 17.04
N ALA A 26 25.05 20.24 16.51
CA ALA A 26 26.30 20.09 15.77
C ALA A 26 26.26 20.69 14.36
N PHE A 27 25.09 21.07 13.87
CA PHE A 27 24.89 21.61 12.52
C PHE A 27 24.53 23.10 12.60
N PRO A 28 24.88 23.91 11.57
CA PRO A 28 24.44 25.29 11.47
C PRO A 28 22.91 25.41 11.47
N GLU A 29 22.37 26.49 12.02
CA GLU A 29 20.93 26.67 12.16
C GLU A 29 20.21 26.70 10.81
N GLU A 30 20.85 27.25 9.78
CA GLU A 30 20.36 27.33 8.39
C GLU A 30 20.27 25.99 7.68
N ASP A 31 20.98 24.98 8.19
CA ASP A 31 21.02 23.60 7.62
C ASP A 31 20.13 22.62 8.39
N ARG A 32 19.46 23.10 9.45
CA ARG A 32 18.56 22.26 10.26
C ARG A 32 17.17 22.19 9.66
N PRO A 33 16.55 21.00 9.65
CA PRO A 33 15.14 20.89 9.32
C PRO A 33 14.23 21.53 10.38
N PRO A 34 13.01 21.95 10.04
CA PRO A 34 12.02 22.37 11.01
C PRO A 34 11.65 21.19 11.92
N VAL A 35 12.11 21.22 13.20
CA VAL A 35 12.02 20.06 14.11
C VAL A 35 10.59 19.71 14.49
N TRP A 36 9.73 20.72 14.68
CA TRP A 36 8.39 20.52 15.26
C TRP A 36 7.48 19.66 14.40
N ILE A 37 7.45 19.90 13.07
CA ILE A 37 6.57 19.18 12.15
C ILE A 37 6.96 17.71 12.04
N PRO A 38 8.20 17.33 11.67
CA PRO A 38 8.62 15.94 11.62
C PRO A 38 8.45 15.21 12.95
N PHE A 39 8.72 15.87 14.06
CA PHE A 39 8.56 15.29 15.37
C PHE A 39 7.11 14.91 15.66
N GLN A 40 6.15 15.80 15.45
CA GLN A 40 4.74 15.53 15.72
C GLN A 40 4.17 14.49 14.74
N THR A 41 4.45 14.65 13.46
CA THR A 41 3.94 13.73 12.44
C THR A 41 4.48 12.32 12.61
N TYR A 42 5.75 12.16 12.95
CA TYR A 42 6.34 10.87 13.28
C TYR A 42 5.66 10.22 14.49
N HIS A 43 5.44 10.96 15.56
CA HIS A 43 4.79 10.44 16.77
C HIS A 43 3.34 10.02 16.50
N ILE A 44 2.60 10.78 15.71
CA ILE A 44 1.24 10.42 15.30
C ILE A 44 1.24 9.12 14.47
N MET A 45 2.15 9.00 13.50
CA MET A 45 2.31 7.79 12.70
C MET A 45 2.57 6.56 13.59
N VAL A 46 3.53 6.67 14.50
CA VAL A 46 3.87 5.57 15.43
C VAL A 46 2.71 5.25 16.37
N ALA A 47 2.02 6.26 16.89
CA ALA A 47 0.88 6.07 17.79
C ALA A 47 -0.26 5.31 17.10
N ILE A 48 -0.58 5.64 15.83
CA ILE A 48 -1.57 4.92 15.04
C ILE A 48 -1.12 3.48 14.80
N GLY A 49 0.16 3.27 14.46
CA GLY A 49 0.72 1.93 14.26
C GLY A 49 0.61 1.07 15.52
N MET A 50 1.02 1.60 16.66
CA MET A 50 0.93 0.92 17.96
C MET A 50 -0.52 0.64 18.38
N PHE A 51 -1.43 1.58 18.12
CA PHE A 51 -2.86 1.36 18.33
C PHE A 51 -3.40 0.21 17.50
N ASN A 52 -3.07 0.13 16.20
CA ASN A 52 -3.51 -0.97 15.34
C ASN A 52 -2.94 -2.32 15.77
N ILE A 53 -1.69 -2.37 16.22
CA ILE A 53 -1.07 -3.58 16.77
C ILE A 53 -1.82 -4.02 18.04
N ALA A 54 -2.03 -3.10 18.97
CA ALA A 54 -2.76 -3.39 20.21
C ALA A 54 -4.20 -3.84 19.94
N LEU A 55 -4.90 -3.19 19.02
CA LEU A 55 -6.25 -3.53 18.60
C LEU A 55 -6.31 -4.95 18.03
N THR A 56 -5.37 -5.30 17.15
CA THR A 56 -5.30 -6.62 16.51
C THR A 56 -4.99 -7.72 17.52
N LEU A 57 -4.05 -7.48 18.43
CA LEU A 57 -3.72 -8.44 19.49
C LEU A 57 -4.90 -8.64 20.44
N PHE A 58 -5.57 -7.55 20.81
CA PHE A 58 -6.77 -7.62 21.64
C PHE A 58 -7.90 -8.38 20.96
N ALA A 59 -8.13 -8.15 19.68
CA ALA A 59 -9.11 -8.87 18.89
C ALA A 59 -8.78 -10.36 18.76
N GLY A 60 -7.50 -10.69 18.52
CA GLY A 60 -7.03 -12.08 18.51
C GLY A 60 -7.28 -12.79 19.86
N PHE A 61 -7.02 -12.10 20.97
CA PHE A 61 -7.32 -12.62 22.30
C PHE A 61 -8.83 -12.81 22.51
N MET A 62 -9.67 -11.86 22.10
CA MET A 62 -11.13 -11.98 22.18
C MET A 62 -11.69 -13.08 21.28
N TRP A 63 -11.08 -13.27 20.09
CA TRP A 63 -11.42 -14.36 19.20
C TRP A 63 -11.10 -15.72 19.83
N TRP A 64 -9.92 -15.86 20.42
CA TRP A 64 -9.55 -17.06 21.16
C TRP A 64 -10.52 -17.37 22.32
N ARG A 65 -11.03 -16.33 22.98
CA ARG A 65 -12.06 -16.43 24.04
C ARG A 65 -13.47 -16.68 23.50
N GLY A 66 -13.68 -16.68 22.18
CA GLY A 66 -15.01 -16.81 21.56
C GLY A 66 -15.93 -15.62 21.79
N ALA A 67 -15.41 -14.47 22.20
CA ALA A 67 -16.18 -13.30 22.61
C ALA A 67 -16.25 -12.18 21.54
N ILE A 68 -15.45 -12.23 20.48
CA ILE A 68 -15.29 -11.13 19.50
C ILE A 68 -16.63 -10.70 18.89
N PHE A 69 -17.49 -11.63 18.50
CA PHE A 69 -18.78 -11.33 17.85
C PHE A 69 -19.85 -10.79 18.82
N ARG A 70 -19.61 -10.90 20.13
CA ARG A 70 -20.48 -10.30 21.16
C ARG A 70 -20.14 -8.83 21.43
N MET A 71 -18.92 -8.41 21.07
CA MET A 71 -18.41 -7.07 21.34
C MET A 71 -18.64 -6.15 20.15
N ARG A 72 -19.89 -5.73 19.92
CA ARG A 72 -20.26 -4.87 18.79
C ARG A 72 -19.44 -3.58 18.70
N TRP A 73 -19.07 -2.98 19.85
CA TRP A 73 -18.24 -1.80 19.89
C TRP A 73 -16.84 -2.04 19.28
N LEU A 74 -16.24 -3.21 19.54
CA LEU A 74 -14.94 -3.60 19.00
C LEU A 74 -15.00 -3.71 17.47
N LEU A 75 -16.06 -4.30 16.93
CA LEU A 75 -16.29 -4.38 15.49
C LEU A 75 -16.42 -2.99 14.86
N TRP A 76 -17.09 -2.04 15.52
CA TRP A 76 -17.14 -0.66 15.06
C TRP A 76 -15.77 0.02 15.10
N VAL A 77 -14.97 -0.23 16.12
CA VAL A 77 -13.58 0.27 16.16
C VAL A 77 -12.79 -0.24 14.95
N PHE A 78 -12.96 -1.50 14.56
CA PHE A 78 -12.31 -2.03 13.36
C PHE A 78 -12.75 -1.33 12.08
N VAL A 79 -14.03 -1.01 11.95
CA VAL A 79 -14.52 -0.25 10.77
C VAL A 79 -13.80 1.08 10.63
N PHE A 80 -13.59 1.82 11.71
CA PHE A 80 -12.87 3.10 11.67
C PHE A 80 -11.35 2.91 11.61
N ALA A 81 -10.80 1.84 12.20
CA ALA A 81 -9.37 1.56 12.19
C ALA A 81 -8.80 1.31 10.78
N VAL A 82 -9.65 0.97 9.81
CA VAL A 82 -9.25 0.85 8.38
C VAL A 82 -8.64 2.15 7.84
N ALA A 83 -9.08 3.31 8.31
CA ALA A 83 -8.51 4.59 7.93
C ALA A 83 -7.11 4.83 8.53
N GLY A 84 -6.78 4.14 9.63
CA GLY A 84 -5.54 4.33 10.39
C GLY A 84 -4.27 4.21 9.55
N PRO A 85 -4.05 3.12 8.79
CA PRO A 85 -2.86 2.96 7.95
C PRO A 85 -2.71 4.07 6.89
N TYR A 86 -3.80 4.52 6.28
CA TYR A 86 -3.77 5.63 5.32
C TYR A 86 -3.31 6.93 5.97
N ILE A 87 -3.89 7.25 7.13
CA ILE A 87 -3.54 8.44 7.91
C ILE A 87 -2.08 8.34 8.37
N ALA A 88 -1.65 7.19 8.91
CA ALA A 88 -0.27 6.97 9.33
C ALA A 88 0.72 7.14 8.17
N ASN A 89 0.39 6.64 6.98
CA ASN A 89 1.22 6.79 5.78
C ASN A 89 1.39 8.26 5.38
N GLN A 90 0.31 9.06 5.43
CA GLN A 90 0.39 10.49 5.14
C GLN A 90 1.27 11.24 6.15
N PHE A 91 1.10 10.96 7.44
CA PHE A 91 1.96 11.55 8.48
C PHE A 91 3.42 11.11 8.35
N GLY A 92 3.68 9.84 7.98
CA GLY A 92 5.03 9.34 7.70
C GLY A 92 5.66 10.04 6.50
N TRP A 93 4.90 10.25 5.43
CA TRP A 93 5.35 11.00 4.26
C TRP A 93 5.72 12.45 4.61
N VAL A 94 4.84 13.15 5.33
CA VAL A 94 5.12 14.53 5.79
C VAL A 94 6.37 14.56 6.68
N ALA A 95 6.52 13.61 7.60
CA ALA A 95 7.72 13.51 8.45
C ALA A 95 8.99 13.35 7.64
N ALA A 96 8.98 12.52 6.59
CA ALA A 96 10.13 12.26 5.73
C ALA A 96 10.47 13.47 4.85
N GLU A 97 9.49 14.07 4.20
CA GLU A 97 9.72 15.18 3.25
C GLU A 97 10.09 16.50 3.96
N VAL A 98 9.42 16.81 5.06
CA VAL A 98 9.74 18.02 5.83
C VAL A 98 11.04 17.83 6.62
N GLY A 99 11.28 16.61 7.13
CA GLY A 99 12.53 16.29 7.85
C GLY A 99 13.77 16.31 6.97
N ARG A 100 13.61 16.21 5.67
CA ARG A 100 14.72 16.29 4.70
C ARG A 100 15.16 17.73 4.44
N GLN A 101 14.28 18.71 4.61
CA GLN A 101 14.58 20.11 4.31
C GLN A 101 15.73 20.66 5.19
N PRO A 102 16.57 21.57 4.68
CA PRO A 102 16.51 22.22 3.35
C PRO A 102 17.27 21.47 2.23
N TRP A 103 17.63 20.21 2.42
CA TRP A 103 18.49 19.48 1.51
C TRP A 103 17.73 18.46 0.65
N ILE A 104 18.04 18.40 -0.66
CA ILE A 104 17.74 17.24 -1.50
C ILE A 104 18.83 16.18 -1.31
N VAL A 105 20.11 16.62 -1.40
CA VAL A 105 21.29 15.81 -1.09
C VAL A 105 22.15 16.60 -0.13
N TYR A 106 22.34 16.11 1.08
CA TYR A 106 23.08 16.81 2.12
C TYR A 106 24.48 17.20 1.68
N GLY A 107 24.82 18.49 1.87
CA GLY A 107 26.12 19.06 1.50
C GLY A 107 26.36 19.28 0.01
N LEU A 108 25.44 18.84 -0.87
CA LEU A 108 25.62 18.94 -2.35
C LEU A 108 24.52 19.76 -3.02
N LEU A 109 23.26 19.56 -2.66
CA LEU A 109 22.12 20.17 -3.35
C LEU A 109 21.01 20.57 -2.39
N ARG A 110 20.74 21.86 -2.32
CA ARG A 110 19.61 22.39 -1.57
C ARG A 110 18.32 22.31 -2.39
N THR A 111 17.17 22.25 -1.71
CA THR A 111 15.84 22.22 -2.36
C THR A 111 15.60 23.46 -3.23
N SER A 112 16.10 24.62 -2.81
CA SER A 112 16.02 25.86 -3.58
C SER A 112 16.83 25.84 -4.89
N GLU A 113 17.87 25.02 -4.98
CA GLU A 113 18.75 24.85 -6.14
C GLU A 113 18.30 23.73 -7.06
N GLY A 114 17.40 22.85 -6.58
CA GLY A 114 16.90 21.68 -7.30
C GLY A 114 15.79 21.98 -8.31
N LEU A 115 15.51 23.25 -8.60
CA LEU A 115 14.51 23.64 -9.58
C LEU A 115 15.06 23.40 -11.00
N SER A 116 14.27 22.74 -11.84
CA SER A 116 14.63 22.54 -13.25
C SER A 116 14.43 23.85 -14.02
N GLU A 117 15.49 24.37 -14.62
CA GLU A 117 15.42 25.56 -15.50
C GLU A 117 14.65 25.28 -16.80
N ALA A 118 14.51 23.99 -17.18
CA ALA A 118 13.85 23.58 -18.41
C ALA A 118 12.30 23.51 -18.28
N VAL A 119 11.76 23.56 -17.06
CA VAL A 119 10.32 23.38 -16.82
C VAL A 119 9.71 24.66 -16.26
N VAL A 120 8.79 25.23 -16.99
CA VAL A 120 8.08 26.46 -16.59
C VAL A 120 6.94 26.12 -15.61
N ALA A 121 6.69 27.01 -14.66
CA ALA A 121 5.68 26.80 -13.61
C ALA A 121 4.27 26.53 -14.18
N GLU A 122 3.91 27.13 -15.30
CA GLU A 122 2.63 26.94 -15.98
C GLU A 122 2.46 25.51 -16.52
N GLN A 123 3.54 24.88 -16.97
CA GLN A 123 3.52 23.49 -17.45
C GLN A 123 3.27 22.53 -16.27
N VAL A 124 3.90 22.81 -15.12
CA VAL A 124 3.67 22.03 -13.89
C VAL A 124 2.22 22.20 -13.44
N ALA A 125 1.72 23.42 -13.39
CA ALA A 125 0.33 23.70 -13.01
C ALA A 125 -0.67 23.03 -13.97
N GLY A 126 -0.41 23.07 -15.27
CA GLY A 126 -1.23 22.40 -16.29
C GLY A 126 -1.25 20.87 -16.12
N SER A 127 -0.10 20.26 -15.87
CA SER A 127 -0.01 18.82 -15.63
C SER A 127 -0.70 18.40 -14.34
N LEU A 128 -0.54 19.16 -13.25
CA LEU A 128 -1.24 18.92 -12.00
C LEU A 128 -2.76 18.99 -12.14
N LEU A 129 -3.26 20.00 -12.88
CA LEU A 129 -4.68 20.13 -13.17
C LEU A 129 -5.20 18.92 -13.97
N MET A 130 -4.49 18.53 -15.02
CA MET A 130 -4.83 17.37 -15.85
C MET A 130 -4.89 16.09 -15.01
N PHE A 131 -3.87 15.82 -14.20
CA PHE A 131 -3.86 14.65 -13.32
C PHE A 131 -4.98 14.70 -12.28
N THR A 132 -5.22 15.88 -11.70
CA THR A 132 -6.31 16.04 -10.72
C THR A 132 -7.66 15.70 -11.34
N LEU A 133 -7.96 16.20 -12.54
CA LEU A 133 -9.21 15.88 -13.25
C LEU A 133 -9.33 14.40 -13.57
N MET A 134 -8.23 13.78 -14.04
CA MET A 134 -8.19 12.35 -14.32
C MET A 134 -8.46 11.52 -13.05
N TYR A 135 -7.81 11.84 -11.94
CA TYR A 135 -8.01 11.10 -10.67
C TYR A 135 -9.41 11.32 -10.08
N VAL A 136 -9.98 12.51 -10.21
CA VAL A 136 -11.38 12.77 -9.80
C VAL A 136 -12.35 11.93 -10.64
N LEU A 137 -12.12 11.83 -11.96
CA LEU A 137 -12.93 10.98 -12.84
C LEU A 137 -12.81 9.50 -12.44
N LEU A 138 -11.58 9.01 -12.23
CA LEU A 138 -11.35 7.63 -11.79
C LEU A 138 -11.97 7.35 -10.42
N LEU A 139 -11.91 8.31 -9.50
CA LEU A 139 -12.58 8.21 -8.20
C LEU A 139 -14.10 8.10 -8.36
N ALA A 140 -14.69 8.91 -9.23
CA ALA A 140 -16.12 8.87 -9.50
C ALA A 140 -16.56 7.52 -10.07
N VAL A 141 -15.80 6.98 -11.05
CA VAL A 141 -16.04 5.64 -11.60
C VAL A 141 -15.88 4.57 -10.53
N TRP A 142 -14.85 4.65 -9.71
CA TRP A 142 -14.61 3.70 -8.63
C TRP A 142 -15.75 3.71 -7.60
N LEU A 143 -16.19 4.89 -7.19
CA LEU A 143 -17.33 5.04 -6.25
C LEU A 143 -18.63 4.48 -6.85
N TYR A 144 -18.85 4.72 -8.15
CA TYR A 144 -20.01 4.17 -8.86
C TYR A 144 -20.00 2.63 -8.85
N VAL A 145 -18.89 2.02 -9.27
CA VAL A 145 -18.74 0.55 -9.30
C VAL A 145 -18.82 -0.04 -7.89
N LEU A 146 -18.20 0.61 -6.91
CA LEU A 146 -18.25 0.17 -5.51
C LEU A 146 -19.69 0.20 -4.98
N ASN A 147 -20.43 1.29 -5.24
CA ASN A 147 -21.81 1.41 -4.84
C ASN A 147 -22.70 0.34 -5.49
N GLU A 148 -22.51 0.06 -6.78
CA GLU A 148 -23.21 -1.00 -7.49
C GLU A 148 -22.96 -2.36 -6.84
N LYS A 149 -21.69 -2.68 -6.53
CA LYS A 149 -21.32 -3.94 -5.88
C LYS A 149 -21.86 -4.06 -4.45
N ILE A 150 -21.88 -2.97 -3.70
CA ILE A 150 -22.45 -2.96 -2.34
C ILE A 150 -23.97 -3.17 -2.40
N GLN A 151 -24.66 -2.55 -3.37
CA GLN A 151 -26.11 -2.69 -3.53
C GLN A 151 -26.52 -4.08 -4.04
N ALA A 152 -25.70 -4.71 -4.89
CA ALA A 152 -25.91 -6.08 -5.34
C ALA A 152 -25.84 -7.09 -4.18
N GLY A 153 -25.13 -6.74 -3.08
CA GLY A 153 -24.98 -7.62 -1.92
C GLY A 153 -24.07 -8.83 -2.18
N PRO A 154 -23.93 -9.70 -1.19
CA PRO A 154 -23.24 -10.96 -1.37
C PRO A 154 -24.06 -11.88 -2.29
N GLU A 155 -23.38 -12.57 -3.20
CA GLU A 155 -24.01 -13.63 -4.00
C GLU A 155 -24.63 -14.66 -3.05
N GLU A 156 -25.92 -15.01 -3.29
CA GLU A 156 -26.54 -16.07 -2.51
C GLU A 156 -25.76 -17.39 -2.70
N PRO A 157 -25.46 -18.10 -1.62
CA PRO A 157 -24.79 -19.39 -1.75
C PRO A 157 -25.68 -20.32 -2.60
N ASP A 158 -25.15 -20.79 -3.70
CA ASP A 158 -25.81 -21.85 -4.48
C ASP A 158 -25.76 -23.14 -3.67
N TRP A 159 -26.85 -23.42 -2.93
CA TRP A 159 -26.99 -24.62 -2.11
C TRP A 159 -27.14 -25.88 -2.96
N ASP A 160 -27.46 -25.77 -4.25
CA ASP A 160 -27.57 -26.85 -5.23
C ASP A 160 -26.22 -27.13 -5.92
N ALA A 161 -25.20 -26.34 -5.62
CA ALA A 161 -23.85 -26.59 -6.13
C ALA A 161 -23.34 -27.94 -5.56
N PRO A 162 -22.77 -28.81 -6.40
CA PRO A 162 -22.24 -30.10 -5.95
C PRO A 162 -21.20 -29.87 -4.86
N GLY A 163 -21.35 -30.63 -3.77
CA GLY A 163 -20.66 -30.53 -2.47
C GLY A 163 -19.12 -30.42 -2.53
N PRO A 164 -18.38 -30.86 -1.51
CA PRO A 164 -17.01 -30.40 -1.19
C PRO A 164 -15.89 -30.62 -2.23
N ASP A 165 -16.23 -30.98 -3.46
CA ASP A 165 -15.31 -30.99 -4.59
C ASP A 165 -15.08 -29.60 -5.20
N GLN A 166 -15.65 -28.51 -4.62
CA GLN A 166 -15.29 -27.17 -5.03
C GLN A 166 -13.81 -26.91 -4.66
N PRO A 167 -12.99 -26.56 -5.65
CA PRO A 167 -11.59 -26.25 -5.38
C PRO A 167 -11.53 -25.10 -4.38
N GLY A 168 -10.79 -25.26 -3.27
CA GLY A 168 -10.59 -24.21 -2.29
C GLY A 168 -10.13 -22.89 -2.97
N PHE A 169 -10.31 -21.76 -2.29
CA PHE A 169 -10.04 -20.43 -2.82
C PHE A 169 -8.74 -20.34 -3.64
N PHE A 170 -7.65 -20.97 -3.20
CA PHE A 170 -6.37 -21.00 -3.91
C PHE A 170 -6.41 -21.82 -5.21
N ALA A 171 -7.15 -22.92 -5.24
CA ALA A 171 -7.31 -23.73 -6.45
C ALA A 171 -8.25 -23.04 -7.47
N ALA A 172 -9.26 -22.31 -7.03
CA ALA A 172 -10.10 -21.48 -7.88
C ALA A 172 -9.32 -20.29 -8.46
N ALA A 173 -8.44 -19.66 -7.69
CA ALA A 173 -7.54 -18.61 -8.17
C ALA A 173 -6.54 -19.16 -9.20
N ALA A 174 -5.97 -20.34 -8.97
CA ALA A 174 -5.05 -20.99 -9.91
C ALA A 174 -5.73 -21.33 -11.26
N ARG A 175 -6.99 -21.80 -11.23
CA ARG A 175 -7.76 -22.07 -12.47
C ARG A 175 -8.08 -20.79 -13.25
N ARG A 176 -8.29 -19.65 -12.57
CA ARG A 176 -8.50 -18.36 -13.24
C ARG A 176 -7.26 -17.89 -13.99
N THR A 177 -6.07 -18.17 -13.48
CA THR A 177 -4.81 -17.84 -14.17
C THR A 177 -4.57 -18.74 -15.39
N ASP A 178 -5.06 -19.98 -15.37
CA ASP A 178 -4.88 -20.92 -16.47
C ASP A 178 -5.74 -20.55 -17.71
N HIS A 179 -6.92 -19.96 -17.51
CA HIS A 179 -7.74 -19.45 -18.61
C HIS A 179 -7.21 -18.16 -19.24
N THR A 180 -6.32 -17.42 -18.58
CA THR A 180 -5.65 -16.23 -19.14
C THR A 180 -4.36 -16.57 -19.88
N SER A 181 -3.80 -17.77 -19.73
CA SER A 181 -2.60 -18.19 -20.45
C SER A 181 -2.86 -18.60 -21.92
N GLY A 182 -4.13 -18.63 -22.33
CA GLY A 182 -4.53 -18.91 -23.72
C GLY A 182 -4.31 -17.76 -24.72
N TYR A 183 -3.89 -16.59 -24.27
CA TYR A 183 -3.54 -15.45 -25.15
C TYR A 183 -2.04 -15.17 -25.17
N SER A 184 -1.22 -16.21 -25.26
CA SER A 184 0.19 -16.05 -25.60
C SER A 184 0.31 -15.74 -27.09
N LEU A 185 0.91 -14.59 -27.40
CA LEU A 185 1.20 -14.15 -28.79
C LEU A 185 2.15 -15.09 -29.55
N THR A 186 2.60 -16.19 -28.94
CA THR A 186 3.46 -17.21 -29.52
C THR A 186 2.68 -18.36 -30.19
N SER A 187 1.37 -18.48 -30.03
CA SER A 187 0.56 -19.53 -30.67
C SER A 187 0.08 -19.20 -32.09
N ALA A 188 0.49 -18.05 -32.64
CA ALA A 188 0.08 -17.64 -33.98
C ALA A 188 0.97 -18.19 -35.13
N HIS A 189 1.98 -19.03 -34.84
CA HIS A 189 2.97 -19.43 -35.87
C HIS A 189 3.00 -20.95 -36.24
N ASP A 190 2.21 -21.80 -35.57
CA ASP A 190 2.23 -23.26 -35.87
C ASP A 190 0.98 -23.77 -36.57
N GLY A 191 0.32 -22.94 -37.36
CA GLY A 191 -0.92 -23.27 -38.09
C GLY A 191 -0.81 -23.32 -39.63
N GLN A 192 0.38 -23.65 -40.19
CA GLN A 192 0.52 -23.90 -41.63
C GLN A 192 1.66 -24.87 -41.84
N ASP A 193 1.36 -26.17 -41.85
CA ASP A 193 1.95 -27.17 -42.76
C ASP A 193 1.32 -28.54 -42.46
N GLY A 194 0.74 -29.14 -43.45
CA GLY A 194 0.35 -30.56 -43.40
C GLY A 194 -0.99 -30.88 -43.97
N GLY A 195 -1.33 -30.28 -45.10
CA GLY A 195 -2.28 -30.92 -46.01
C GLY A 195 -1.62 -32.03 -46.77
N THR A 196 -2.40 -32.92 -47.21
CA THR A 196 -2.26 -33.97 -48.22
C THR A 196 -2.15 -35.40 -47.72
N ALA A 197 -3.12 -36.03 -48.13
CA ALA A 197 -3.11 -37.18 -49.00
C ALA A 197 -3.64 -38.49 -48.43
N ASN A 198 -4.61 -38.92 -49.14
CA ASN A 198 -4.85 -40.30 -49.61
C ASN A 198 -5.77 -41.12 -48.68
N GLY A 199 -6.93 -41.60 -49.18
CA GLY A 199 -7.18 -42.14 -50.52
C GLY A 199 -7.48 -43.61 -50.40
N GLY A 200 -8.62 -44.02 -50.86
CA GLY A 200 -8.84 -45.36 -51.28
C GLY A 200 -9.40 -46.33 -50.21
N GLY A 201 -10.57 -46.74 -50.37
CA GLY A 201 -11.00 -47.76 -51.32
C GLY A 201 -11.68 -48.87 -50.57
N LYS A 202 -12.90 -49.07 -50.88
CA LYS A 202 -13.50 -50.33 -51.34
C LYS A 202 -13.77 -51.43 -50.31
N GLU A 203 -15.06 -51.79 -50.45
CA GLU A 203 -15.61 -53.16 -50.58
C GLU A 203 -15.56 -54.03 -49.35
N GLU A 204 -16.60 -54.47 -48.80
CA GLU A 204 -17.85 -55.14 -49.30
C GLU A 204 -19.00 -54.90 -48.31
#